data_5ccc64665a1859de4b9408ab99156372
#
_entry.id   5ccc64665a1859de4b9408ab99156372
#
_cell.length_a   1.000
_cell.length_b   1.000
_cell.length_c   1.000
_cell.angle_alpha   90.00
_cell.angle_beta   90.00
_cell.angle_gamma   90.00
#
_symmetry.space_group_name_H-M   'P 1'
#
loop_
_entity.id
_entity.type
_entity.pdbx_description
1 polymer ?
#
loop_
_entity_poly.entity_id
_entity_poly.type
_entity_poly.pdbx_seq_one_letter_code
_entity_poly.pdbx_strand_id
1 'polypeptide(L)'
;MFEDDLEDDGTEYDSSCQNCTFFHQDSDDWDYGICTNNEIFEPYIDEIFESDNFSCCRELYLQNRVEGVRDACEQFEEIECMDIPEGVDIIDYLRYENLKSQNVNEVVEYLYNTNVNVVKRGLNALSTYVYNGNLDAFEILLKYYLSLGPAESLEDVYLRKDVIDILSRYESDRRVIEAYVNELERTPSNNITRQLYTLLLERLYRCYNDIVFDLLFDLLNRKKYSQKIKNRIIEVMESDYSLRLGNPFH
;
A
#
# COMPACT_ATOMS: atom_id res chain seq x y z
N MET A 1 -49.46 1.66 25.21
CA MET A 1 -48.43 1.66 26.24
C MET A 1 -47.90 0.26 26.22
N PHE A 2 -47.00 -0.01 25.27
CA PHE A 2 -46.29 -1.24 25.12
C PHE A 2 -44.85 -0.90 25.49
N GLU A 3 -44.44 -1.33 26.65
CA GLU A 3 -43.03 -1.36 27.04
C GLU A 3 -42.43 -2.58 26.31
N ASP A 4 -41.67 -2.35 25.23
CA ASP A 4 -40.82 -3.35 24.65
C ASP A 4 -39.62 -3.49 25.58
N ASP A 5 -39.66 -4.51 26.42
CA ASP A 5 -38.49 -5.03 27.11
C ASP A 5 -37.52 -5.54 26.03
N LEU A 6 -36.56 -4.72 25.64
CA LEU A 6 -35.36 -5.15 24.95
C LEU A 6 -34.58 -6.01 25.96
N GLU A 7 -34.79 -7.30 25.92
CA GLU A 7 -33.90 -8.27 26.55
C GLU A 7 -32.49 -7.98 25.96
N ASP A 8 -31.62 -7.49 26.85
CA ASP A 8 -30.19 -7.42 26.62
C ASP A 8 -29.71 -8.84 26.34
N ASP A 9 -29.59 -9.17 25.07
CA ASP A 9 -29.02 -10.41 24.57
C ASP A 9 -27.53 -10.36 24.86
N GLY A 10 -27.19 -10.47 26.14
CA GLY A 10 -25.83 -10.56 26.63
C GLY A 10 -25.17 -11.77 25.98
N THR A 11 -24.64 -11.60 24.80
CA THR A 11 -23.67 -12.52 24.21
C THR A 11 -22.51 -12.59 25.18
N GLU A 12 -22.53 -13.59 26.09
CA GLU A 12 -21.35 -14.01 26.82
C GLU A 12 -20.29 -14.29 25.75
N TYR A 13 -19.35 -13.38 25.59
CA TYR A 13 -18.19 -13.62 24.75
C TYR A 13 -17.49 -14.87 25.29
N ASP A 14 -17.45 -15.89 24.44
CA ASP A 14 -16.83 -17.15 24.76
C ASP A 14 -15.32 -16.89 25.00
N SER A 15 -14.89 -17.07 26.26
CA SER A 15 -13.50 -16.90 26.67
C SER A 15 -12.65 -18.04 26.09
N SER A 16 -12.46 -18.04 24.79
CA SER A 16 -11.66 -19.05 24.07
C SER A 16 -10.34 -18.46 23.57
N CYS A 17 -9.36 -19.33 23.31
CA CYS A 17 -8.03 -18.89 22.85
C CYS A 17 -8.09 -18.08 21.55
N GLN A 18 -9.02 -18.35 20.64
CA GLN A 18 -9.19 -17.58 19.40
C GLN A 18 -9.54 -16.10 19.63
N ASN A 19 -10.11 -15.77 20.79
CA ASN A 19 -10.47 -14.41 21.19
C ASN A 19 -9.41 -13.77 22.11
N CYS A 20 -8.23 -14.37 22.22
CA CYS A 20 -7.13 -13.91 23.06
C CYS A 20 -6.09 -13.14 22.23
N THR A 21 -5.63 -11.98 22.72
CA THR A 21 -4.57 -11.17 22.08
C THR A 21 -3.26 -11.92 21.87
N PHE A 22 -3.02 -12.97 22.67
CA PHE A 22 -1.81 -13.80 22.55
C PHE A 22 -1.97 -15.01 21.64
N PHE A 23 -3.14 -15.20 21.01
CA PHE A 23 -3.34 -16.31 20.10
C PHE A 23 -2.96 -15.92 18.67
N HIS A 24 -1.98 -16.63 18.08
CA HIS A 24 -1.62 -16.51 16.69
C HIS A 24 -2.06 -17.76 15.94
N GLN A 25 -3.02 -17.61 15.04
CA GLN A 25 -3.68 -18.68 14.30
C GLN A 25 -2.76 -19.22 13.19
N ASP A 26 -2.85 -20.52 12.92
CA ASP A 26 -2.15 -21.14 11.77
C ASP A 26 -2.90 -20.84 10.47
N SER A 27 -2.21 -20.29 9.50
CA SER A 27 -2.78 -19.98 8.17
C SER A 27 -3.19 -21.24 7.39
N ASP A 28 -2.54 -22.39 7.68
CA ASP A 28 -2.79 -23.68 7.02
C ASP A 28 -3.86 -24.52 7.75
N ASP A 29 -4.03 -24.34 9.06
CA ASP A 29 -4.96 -25.09 9.91
C ASP A 29 -5.66 -24.15 10.91
N TRP A 30 -6.74 -23.56 10.50
CA TRP A 30 -7.48 -22.48 11.18
C TRP A 30 -8.03 -22.88 12.58
N ASP A 31 -8.13 -24.18 12.84
CA ASP A 31 -8.57 -24.67 14.14
C ASP A 31 -7.46 -24.59 15.21
N TYR A 32 -6.22 -24.37 14.80
CA TYR A 32 -5.05 -24.38 15.66
C TYR A 32 -4.20 -23.11 15.52
N GLY A 33 -3.40 -22.87 16.54
CA GLY A 33 -2.43 -21.79 16.59
C GLY A 33 -1.48 -21.95 17.75
N ILE A 34 -0.77 -20.90 18.11
CA ILE A 34 0.08 -20.83 19.29
C ILE A 34 -0.36 -19.72 20.23
N CYS A 35 -0.03 -19.87 21.50
CA CYS A 35 -0.04 -18.76 22.44
C CYS A 35 1.32 -18.06 22.40
N THR A 36 1.36 -16.81 21.93
CA THR A 36 2.60 -16.02 21.81
C THR A 36 3.20 -15.64 23.17
N ASN A 37 2.41 -15.76 24.25
CA ASN A 37 2.88 -15.59 25.63
C ASN A 37 3.59 -16.86 26.18
N ASN A 38 3.66 -17.94 25.40
CA ASN A 38 4.43 -19.12 25.75
C ASN A 38 5.91 -18.91 25.38
N GLU A 39 6.77 -18.76 26.38
CA GLU A 39 8.22 -18.50 26.26
C GLU A 39 8.95 -19.45 25.30
N ILE A 40 8.42 -20.65 25.06
CA ILE A 40 9.01 -21.64 24.15
C ILE A 40 9.07 -21.14 22.70
N PHE A 41 8.18 -20.23 22.31
CA PHE A 41 8.12 -19.65 20.97
C PHE A 41 8.87 -18.31 20.87
N GLU A 42 9.33 -17.72 21.99
CA GLU A 42 10.02 -16.43 22.00
C GLU A 42 11.13 -16.30 20.95
N PRO A 43 12.00 -17.33 20.72
CA PRO A 43 13.05 -17.22 19.72
C PRO A 43 12.57 -17.20 18.27
N TYR A 44 11.31 -17.56 17.99
CA TYR A 44 10.74 -17.73 16.66
C TYR A 44 9.63 -16.73 16.34
N ILE A 45 9.21 -15.93 17.32
CA ILE A 45 8.05 -15.02 17.17
C ILE A 45 8.20 -14.09 15.97
N ASP A 46 9.34 -13.44 15.81
CA ASP A 46 9.57 -12.51 14.71
C ASP A 46 9.44 -13.21 13.34
N GLU A 47 10.01 -14.41 13.20
CA GLU A 47 9.94 -15.18 11.96
C GLU A 47 8.54 -15.72 11.68
N ILE A 48 7.79 -16.13 12.71
CA ILE A 48 6.39 -16.56 12.61
C ILE A 48 5.54 -15.41 12.10
N PHE A 49 5.66 -14.21 12.70
CA PHE A 49 4.88 -13.03 12.27
C PHE A 49 5.29 -12.51 10.89
N GLU A 50 6.56 -12.67 10.47
CA GLU A 50 7.00 -12.28 9.14
C GLU A 50 6.52 -13.23 8.04
N SER A 51 6.49 -14.53 8.32
CA SER A 51 6.15 -15.57 7.35
C SER A 51 4.68 -16.00 7.38
N ASP A 52 3.96 -15.62 8.44
CA ASP A 52 2.58 -16.03 8.74
C ASP A 52 2.38 -17.56 8.71
N ASN A 53 3.43 -18.29 9.13
CA ASN A 53 3.42 -19.74 9.23
C ASN A 53 4.42 -20.26 10.28
N PHE A 54 4.34 -21.54 10.62
CA PHE A 54 5.17 -22.17 11.65
C PHE A 54 6.30 -23.04 11.08
N SER A 55 6.75 -22.81 9.86
CA SER A 55 7.77 -23.62 9.20
C SER A 55 9.13 -23.56 9.91
N CYS A 56 9.48 -22.42 10.51
CA CYS A 56 10.73 -22.22 11.28
C CYS A 56 10.80 -23.06 12.56
N CYS A 57 9.65 -23.41 13.14
CA CYS A 57 9.55 -24.15 14.41
C CYS A 57 8.54 -25.31 14.34
N ARG A 58 8.36 -25.95 13.20
CA ARG A 58 7.28 -26.91 12.91
C ARG A 58 7.15 -28.04 13.92
N GLU A 59 8.25 -28.66 14.36
CA GLU A 59 8.19 -29.75 15.37
C GLU A 59 7.71 -29.23 16.73
N LEU A 60 8.18 -28.04 17.11
CA LEU A 60 7.80 -27.37 18.34
C LEU A 60 6.34 -26.98 18.30
N TYR A 61 5.88 -26.42 17.16
CA TYR A 61 4.49 -26.09 16.90
C TYR A 61 3.57 -27.31 17.08
N LEU A 62 3.85 -28.42 16.40
CA LEU A 62 3.02 -29.63 16.45
C LEU A 62 2.89 -30.20 17.87
N GLN A 63 3.90 -30.00 18.74
CA GLN A 63 3.88 -30.47 20.12
C GLN A 63 3.14 -29.52 21.07
N ASN A 64 3.05 -28.21 20.74
CA ASN A 64 2.58 -27.16 21.63
C ASN A 64 1.44 -26.31 21.04
N ARG A 65 0.88 -26.71 19.89
CA ARG A 65 -0.25 -26.00 19.28
C ARG A 65 -1.49 -26.08 20.17
N VAL A 66 -2.27 -25.04 20.11
CA VAL A 66 -3.49 -24.85 20.91
C VAL A 66 -4.68 -24.81 19.97
N GLU A 67 -5.76 -25.47 20.31
CA GLU A 67 -7.05 -25.32 19.60
C GLU A 67 -7.64 -23.93 19.90
N GLY A 68 -8.07 -23.22 18.85
CA GLY A 68 -8.67 -21.90 18.99
C GLY A 68 -9.91 -21.86 19.87
N VAL A 69 -10.71 -22.94 19.82
CA VAL A 69 -11.95 -23.11 20.65
C VAL A 69 -11.66 -23.60 22.06
N ARG A 70 -10.40 -23.80 22.45
CA ARG A 70 -10.06 -24.21 23.82
C ARG A 70 -10.39 -23.10 24.81
N ASP A 71 -10.88 -23.48 26.02
CA ASP A 71 -11.06 -22.54 27.11
C ASP A 71 -9.80 -21.73 27.39
N ALA A 72 -9.99 -20.45 27.59
CA ALA A 72 -8.90 -19.52 27.85
C ALA A 72 -8.13 -19.85 29.11
N CYS A 73 -6.84 -19.58 29.11
CA CYS A 73 -5.98 -19.74 30.27
C CYS A 73 -6.10 -18.55 31.26
N GLU A 74 -5.42 -18.63 32.42
CA GLU A 74 -5.41 -17.53 33.41
C GLU A 74 -4.76 -16.22 32.90
N GLN A 75 -4.02 -16.30 31.77
CA GLN A 75 -3.36 -15.17 31.13
C GLN A 75 -4.16 -14.59 29.96
N PHE A 76 -5.44 -14.99 29.83
CA PHE A 76 -6.32 -14.51 28.78
C PHE A 76 -6.47 -13.00 28.86
N GLU A 77 -6.14 -12.33 27.75
CA GLU A 77 -6.49 -10.95 27.49
C GLU A 77 -7.41 -10.92 26.28
N GLU A 78 -8.66 -10.54 26.52
CA GLU A 78 -9.65 -10.41 25.47
C GLU A 78 -9.14 -9.40 24.40
N ILE A 79 -9.31 -9.77 23.14
CA ILE A 79 -9.12 -8.81 22.05
C ILE A 79 -10.18 -7.73 22.26
N GLU A 80 -9.77 -6.52 22.60
CA GLU A 80 -10.69 -5.40 22.67
C GLU A 80 -11.45 -5.31 21.35
N CYS A 81 -12.75 -5.63 21.40
CA CYS A 81 -13.64 -5.45 20.26
C CYS A 81 -13.67 -3.95 19.94
N MET A 82 -12.91 -3.54 18.96
CA MET A 82 -13.00 -2.19 18.46
C MET A 82 -14.33 -2.03 17.73
N ASP A 83 -15.07 -0.95 18.05
CA ASP A 83 -16.27 -0.54 17.32
C ASP A 83 -15.89 -0.21 15.86
N ILE A 84 -15.82 -1.26 15.04
CA ILE A 84 -15.51 -1.11 13.61
C ILE A 84 -16.78 -0.67 12.92
N PRO A 85 -16.78 0.49 12.21
CA PRO A 85 -17.95 0.93 11.49
C PRO A 85 -18.43 -0.14 10.50
N GLU A 86 -19.74 -0.34 10.45
CA GLU A 86 -20.37 -1.35 9.59
C GLU A 86 -19.90 -1.22 8.13
N GLY A 87 -19.37 -2.30 7.56
CA GLY A 87 -18.88 -2.32 6.16
C GLY A 87 -17.41 -1.94 5.97
N VAL A 88 -16.66 -1.72 7.04
CA VAL A 88 -15.21 -1.47 6.99
C VAL A 88 -14.45 -2.77 7.24
N ASP A 89 -13.46 -3.09 6.40
CA ASP A 89 -12.57 -4.22 6.63
C ASP A 89 -11.73 -4.00 7.90
N ILE A 90 -11.67 -5.01 8.78
CA ILE A 90 -10.97 -4.92 10.06
C ILE A 90 -9.49 -4.58 9.89
N ILE A 91 -8.84 -5.12 8.85
CA ILE A 91 -7.42 -4.87 8.58
C ILE A 91 -7.20 -3.41 8.17
N ASP A 92 -8.10 -2.86 7.37
CA ASP A 92 -8.06 -1.46 6.95
C ASP A 92 -8.38 -0.53 8.13
N TYR A 93 -9.29 -0.93 9.03
CA TYR A 93 -9.60 -0.19 10.25
C TYR A 93 -8.40 -0.15 11.21
N LEU A 94 -7.76 -1.29 11.48
CA LEU A 94 -6.57 -1.39 12.33
C LEU A 94 -5.39 -0.59 11.77
N ARG A 95 -5.19 -0.66 10.45
CA ARG A 95 -4.21 0.19 9.77
C ARG A 95 -4.51 1.66 9.95
N TYR A 96 -5.76 2.05 9.81
CA TYR A 96 -6.21 3.42 9.95
C TYR A 96 -6.04 3.95 11.39
N GLU A 97 -6.42 3.19 12.42
CA GLU A 97 -6.25 3.59 13.83
C GLU A 97 -4.77 3.67 14.23
N ASN A 98 -3.95 2.71 13.84
CA ASN A 98 -2.50 2.78 14.05
C ASN A 98 -1.87 3.98 13.34
N LEU A 99 -2.43 4.39 12.21
CA LEU A 99 -1.94 5.55 11.46
C LEU A 99 -2.45 6.87 12.03
N LYS A 100 -3.66 6.93 12.61
CA LYS A 100 -4.16 8.13 13.30
C LYS A 100 -3.29 8.53 14.50
N SER A 101 -2.66 7.55 15.17
CA SER A 101 -1.78 7.79 16.31
C SER A 101 -0.38 8.26 15.89
N GLN A 102 0.02 8.05 14.63
CA GLN A 102 1.33 8.46 14.10
C GLN A 102 1.21 9.82 13.41
N ASN A 103 2.09 10.73 13.75
CA ASN A 103 2.22 11.98 13.02
C ASN A 103 2.75 11.66 11.60
N VAL A 104 2.09 12.16 10.54
CA VAL A 104 2.51 11.97 9.14
C VAL A 104 4.00 12.30 8.94
N ASN A 105 4.52 13.27 9.72
CA ASN A 105 5.94 13.62 9.66
C ASN A 105 6.87 12.52 10.19
N GLU A 106 6.43 11.63 11.05
CA GLU A 106 7.24 10.51 11.55
C GLU A 106 7.43 9.45 10.46
N VAL A 107 6.45 9.31 9.56
CA VAL A 107 6.53 8.41 8.41
C VAL A 107 7.61 8.83 7.41
N VAL A 108 7.98 10.12 7.38
CA VAL A 108 9.03 10.64 6.48
C VAL A 108 10.35 9.93 6.69
N GLU A 109 10.71 9.61 7.93
CA GLU A 109 11.98 8.94 8.25
C GLU A 109 12.08 7.55 7.62
N TYR A 110 10.95 6.84 7.48
CA TYR A 110 10.91 5.53 6.84
C TYR A 110 11.24 5.60 5.34
N LEU A 111 10.85 6.67 4.64
CA LEU A 111 11.08 6.82 3.20
C LEU A 111 12.57 6.95 2.83
N TYR A 112 13.38 7.48 3.72
CA TYR A 112 14.80 7.68 3.49
C TYR A 112 15.68 6.61 4.15
N ASN A 113 15.07 5.48 4.55
CA ASN A 113 15.81 4.36 5.11
C ASN A 113 16.54 3.57 4.00
N THR A 114 17.67 2.98 4.34
CA THR A 114 18.44 2.12 3.42
C THR A 114 17.80 0.74 3.24
N ASN A 115 16.95 0.30 4.17
CA ASN A 115 16.24 -0.94 4.09
C ASN A 115 14.94 -0.77 3.28
N VAL A 116 14.85 -1.44 2.14
CA VAL A 116 13.70 -1.37 1.22
C VAL A 116 12.37 -1.76 1.90
N ASN A 117 12.40 -2.72 2.83
CA ASN A 117 11.19 -3.13 3.55
C ASN A 117 10.67 -2.01 4.48
N VAL A 118 11.58 -1.25 5.10
CA VAL A 118 11.21 -0.07 5.90
C VAL A 118 10.60 1.02 5.01
N VAL A 119 11.20 1.26 3.85
CA VAL A 119 10.65 2.21 2.86
C VAL A 119 9.24 1.79 2.42
N LYS A 120 9.03 0.51 2.12
CA LYS A 120 7.70 -0.01 1.75
C LYS A 120 6.67 0.17 2.86
N ARG A 121 7.03 -0.05 4.14
CA ARG A 121 6.14 0.24 5.27
C ARG A 121 5.76 1.73 5.31
N GLY A 122 6.73 2.62 5.12
CA GLY A 122 6.47 4.06 5.01
C GLY A 122 5.54 4.42 3.85
N LEU A 123 5.72 3.81 2.68
CA LEU A 123 4.84 4.01 1.52
C LEU A 123 3.42 3.49 1.77
N ASN A 124 3.27 2.33 2.40
CA ASN A 124 1.96 1.79 2.77
C ASN A 124 1.23 2.71 3.76
N ALA A 125 1.94 3.25 4.75
CA ALA A 125 1.38 4.22 5.68
C ALA A 125 0.92 5.48 4.93
N LEU A 126 1.79 6.09 4.11
CA LEU A 126 1.43 7.27 3.32
C LEU A 126 0.29 7.00 2.34
N SER A 127 0.24 5.81 1.74
CA SER A 127 -0.85 5.40 0.85
C SER A 127 -2.21 5.55 1.53
N THR A 128 -2.34 5.10 2.78
CA THR A 128 -3.58 5.22 3.53
C THR A 128 -3.95 6.68 3.81
N TYR A 129 -2.98 7.52 4.19
CA TYR A 129 -3.23 8.96 4.39
C TYR A 129 -3.64 9.66 3.09
N VAL A 130 -2.93 9.40 1.99
CA VAL A 130 -3.23 9.97 0.66
C VAL A 130 -4.60 9.49 0.18
N TYR A 131 -4.94 8.23 0.43
CA TYR A 131 -6.24 7.65 0.11
C TYR A 131 -7.39 8.39 0.82
N ASN A 132 -7.17 8.78 2.07
CA ASN A 132 -8.13 9.54 2.88
C ASN A 132 -8.09 11.06 2.62
N GLY A 133 -7.39 11.52 1.59
CA GLY A 133 -7.36 12.93 1.19
C GLY A 133 -6.44 13.81 2.04
N ASN A 134 -5.47 13.23 2.77
CA ASN A 134 -4.50 14.00 3.53
C ASN A 134 -3.49 14.66 2.58
N LEU A 135 -3.55 16.00 2.49
CA LEU A 135 -2.70 16.77 1.59
C LEU A 135 -1.23 16.82 2.03
N ASP A 136 -0.96 16.76 3.33
CA ASP A 136 0.43 16.75 3.83
C ASP A 136 1.13 15.45 3.43
N ALA A 137 0.43 14.31 3.50
CA ALA A 137 0.94 13.03 3.03
C ALA A 137 1.21 13.03 1.51
N PHE A 138 0.32 13.65 0.74
CA PHE A 138 0.52 13.83 -0.69
C PHE A 138 1.77 14.68 -1.00
N GLU A 139 1.96 15.82 -0.32
CA GLU A 139 3.13 16.68 -0.49
C GLU A 139 4.44 15.94 -0.13
N ILE A 140 4.43 15.17 0.96
CA ILE A 140 5.56 14.34 1.36
C ILE A 140 5.90 13.31 0.28
N LEU A 141 4.89 12.60 -0.22
CA LEU A 141 5.07 11.56 -1.24
C LEU A 141 5.59 12.14 -2.55
N LEU A 142 5.01 13.26 -3.00
CA LEU A 142 5.46 13.95 -4.22
C LEU A 142 6.90 14.44 -4.08
N LYS A 143 7.26 15.02 -2.94
CA LYS A 143 8.62 15.46 -2.65
C LYS A 143 9.59 14.29 -2.62
N TYR A 144 9.19 13.17 -2.01
CA TYR A 144 9.99 11.95 -2.01
C TYR A 144 10.23 11.44 -3.43
N TYR A 145 9.17 11.32 -4.25
CA TYR A 145 9.28 10.89 -5.65
C TYR A 145 10.24 11.76 -6.47
N LEU A 146 10.15 13.07 -6.31
CA LEU A 146 11.02 14.03 -7.00
C LEU A 146 12.49 13.95 -6.53
N SER A 147 12.73 13.53 -5.27
CA SER A 147 14.07 13.38 -4.70
C SER A 147 14.80 12.10 -5.17
N LEU A 148 14.08 11.12 -5.70
CA LEU A 148 14.68 9.89 -6.23
C LEU A 148 15.57 10.21 -7.43
N GLY A 149 16.76 9.61 -7.52
CA GLY A 149 17.63 9.68 -8.69
C GLY A 149 17.02 9.00 -9.93
N PRO A 150 17.71 8.86 -11.07
CA PRO A 150 17.24 8.04 -12.18
C PRO A 150 17.05 6.58 -11.77
N ALA A 151 16.08 5.86 -12.37
CA ALA A 151 15.94 4.43 -12.14
C ALA A 151 17.06 3.67 -12.88
N GLU A 152 17.87 2.91 -12.15
CA GLU A 152 19.00 2.15 -12.70
C GLU A 152 18.86 0.64 -12.48
N SER A 153 18.05 0.21 -11.51
CA SER A 153 17.81 -1.17 -11.13
C SER A 153 16.33 -1.55 -11.22
N LEU A 154 16.03 -2.85 -11.16
CA LEU A 154 14.64 -3.34 -11.05
C LEU A 154 14.00 -2.92 -9.72
N GLU A 155 14.77 -2.86 -8.65
CA GLU A 155 14.28 -2.38 -7.34
C GLU A 155 13.86 -0.92 -7.42
N ASP A 156 14.65 -0.07 -8.08
CA ASP A 156 14.28 1.32 -8.36
C ASP A 156 12.98 1.42 -9.16
N VAL A 157 12.80 0.55 -10.15
CA VAL A 157 11.57 0.52 -10.96
C VAL A 157 10.37 0.12 -10.13
N TYR A 158 10.48 -0.91 -9.28
CA TYR A 158 9.37 -1.34 -8.42
C TYR A 158 9.01 -0.26 -7.39
N LEU A 159 9.99 0.34 -6.74
CA LEU A 159 9.77 1.43 -5.80
C LEU A 159 8.99 2.58 -6.46
N ARG A 160 9.37 2.99 -7.68
CA ARG A 160 8.67 4.05 -8.40
C ARG A 160 7.26 3.66 -8.79
N LYS A 161 7.04 2.41 -9.18
CA LYS A 161 5.70 1.91 -9.47
C LYS A 161 4.79 2.05 -8.26
N ASP A 162 5.25 1.64 -7.08
CA ASP A 162 4.49 1.78 -5.83
C ASP A 162 4.14 3.25 -5.55
N VAL A 163 5.10 4.17 -5.71
CA VAL A 163 4.86 5.62 -5.53
C VAL A 163 3.89 6.18 -6.58
N ILE A 164 4.06 5.81 -7.85
CA ILE A 164 3.20 6.25 -8.96
C ILE A 164 1.76 5.77 -8.74
N ASP A 165 1.57 4.55 -8.26
CA ASP A 165 0.25 4.01 -7.99
C ASP A 165 -0.47 4.80 -6.88
N ILE A 166 0.24 5.26 -5.86
CA ILE A 166 -0.33 6.14 -4.83
C ILE A 166 -0.62 7.54 -5.40
N LEU A 167 0.32 8.13 -6.14
CA LEU A 167 0.17 9.45 -6.76
C LEU A 167 -0.93 9.50 -7.82
N SER A 168 -1.31 8.35 -8.38
CA SER A 168 -2.35 8.26 -9.42
C SER A 168 -3.72 8.81 -9.00
N ARG A 169 -3.96 8.96 -7.72
CA ARG A 169 -5.18 9.60 -7.19
C ARG A 169 -5.22 11.12 -7.44
N TYR A 170 -4.08 11.71 -7.68
CA TYR A 170 -3.91 13.14 -7.94
C TYR A 170 -3.44 13.41 -9.37
N GLU A 171 -3.79 12.54 -10.34
CA GLU A 171 -3.40 12.69 -11.76
C GLU A 171 -3.90 13.99 -12.41
N SER A 172 -4.89 14.66 -11.83
CA SER A 172 -5.33 15.99 -12.25
C SER A 172 -4.42 17.12 -11.73
N ASP A 173 -3.57 16.86 -10.75
CA ASP A 173 -2.62 17.85 -10.25
C ASP A 173 -1.47 18.00 -11.24
N ARG A 174 -1.28 19.23 -11.72
CA ARG A 174 -0.22 19.58 -12.67
C ARG A 174 1.16 19.10 -12.21
N ARG A 175 1.46 19.17 -10.94
CA ARG A 175 2.76 18.78 -10.37
C ARG A 175 3.03 17.28 -10.50
N VAL A 176 1.99 16.45 -10.42
CA VAL A 176 2.09 15.00 -10.63
C VAL A 176 2.40 14.70 -12.11
N ILE A 177 1.72 15.38 -13.02
CA ILE A 177 1.98 15.26 -14.46
C ILE A 177 3.42 15.66 -14.80
N GLU A 178 3.87 16.81 -14.29
CA GLU A 178 5.24 17.29 -14.46
C GLU A 178 6.26 16.29 -13.86
N ALA A 179 5.96 15.68 -12.71
CA ALA A 179 6.80 14.66 -12.09
C ALA A 179 6.92 13.38 -12.95
N TYR A 180 5.84 12.94 -13.59
CA TYR A 180 5.86 11.79 -14.51
C TYR A 180 6.68 12.08 -15.77
N VAL A 181 6.55 13.26 -16.35
CA VAL A 181 7.34 13.68 -17.52
C VAL A 181 8.82 13.83 -17.15
N ASN A 182 9.13 14.40 -15.98
CA ASN A 182 10.50 14.47 -15.46
C ASN A 182 11.12 13.07 -15.24
N GLU A 183 10.33 12.09 -14.82
CA GLU A 183 10.81 10.71 -14.68
C GLU A 183 11.16 10.10 -16.04
N LEU A 184 10.35 10.33 -17.08
CA LEU A 184 10.67 9.91 -18.45
C LEU A 184 11.94 10.59 -18.96
N GLU A 185 12.19 11.85 -18.57
CA GLU A 185 13.38 12.59 -18.98
C GLU A 185 14.65 12.07 -18.31
N ARG A 186 14.64 11.91 -16.98
CA ARG A 186 15.82 11.54 -16.19
C ARG A 186 16.20 10.07 -16.26
N THR A 187 15.21 9.18 -16.40
CA THR A 187 15.45 7.74 -16.43
C THR A 187 15.93 7.26 -17.80
N PRO A 188 17.00 6.45 -17.90
CA PRO A 188 17.45 5.88 -19.16
C PRO A 188 16.43 4.87 -19.71
N SER A 189 16.19 4.88 -21.04
CA SER A 189 15.27 3.94 -21.68
C SER A 189 16.01 2.66 -22.07
N ASN A 190 15.84 1.60 -21.30
CA ASN A 190 16.46 0.29 -21.52
C ASN A 190 15.50 -0.85 -21.12
N ASN A 191 15.98 -2.09 -21.12
CA ASN A 191 15.14 -3.25 -20.78
C ASN A 191 14.69 -3.25 -19.31
N ILE A 192 15.51 -2.74 -18.39
CA ILE A 192 15.21 -2.68 -16.96
C ILE A 192 14.05 -1.70 -16.71
N THR A 193 14.13 -0.52 -17.33
CA THR A 193 13.19 0.60 -17.12
C THR A 193 11.96 0.54 -18.02
N ARG A 194 11.86 -0.45 -18.92
CA ARG A 194 10.78 -0.59 -19.88
C ARG A 194 9.38 -0.58 -19.24
N GLN A 195 9.24 -1.26 -18.11
CA GLN A 195 7.94 -1.33 -17.39
C GLN A 195 7.57 0.04 -16.83
N LEU A 196 8.54 0.78 -16.30
CA LEU A 196 8.31 2.13 -15.78
C LEU A 196 7.85 3.09 -16.89
N TYR A 197 8.51 3.05 -18.07
CA TYR A 197 8.08 3.83 -19.24
C TYR A 197 6.65 3.49 -19.66
N THR A 198 6.30 2.20 -19.65
CA THR A 198 4.95 1.75 -19.99
C THR A 198 3.93 2.34 -19.02
N LEU A 199 4.18 2.20 -17.71
CA LEU A 199 3.29 2.72 -16.67
C LEU A 199 3.12 4.24 -16.78
N LEU A 200 4.22 4.99 -16.89
CA LEU A 200 4.17 6.46 -16.97
C LEU A 200 3.38 6.95 -18.19
N LEU A 201 3.59 6.34 -19.36
CA LEU A 201 2.84 6.69 -20.55
C LEU A 201 1.35 6.32 -20.46
N GLU A 202 1.01 5.20 -19.79
CA GLU A 202 -0.39 4.83 -19.51
C GLU A 202 -1.05 5.81 -18.54
N ARG A 203 -0.33 6.28 -17.53
CA ARG A 203 -0.84 7.29 -16.59
C ARG A 203 -1.04 8.64 -17.31
N LEU A 204 -0.07 9.11 -18.09
CA LEU A 204 -0.18 10.34 -18.86
C LEU A 204 -1.31 10.28 -19.90
N TYR A 205 -1.53 9.11 -20.51
CA TYR A 205 -2.66 8.90 -21.42
C TYR A 205 -4.03 9.11 -20.74
N ARG A 206 -4.13 8.79 -19.45
CA ARG A 206 -5.37 8.95 -18.65
C ARG A 206 -5.52 10.35 -18.05
N CYS A 207 -4.44 11.15 -18.04
CA CYS A 207 -4.50 12.51 -17.53
C CYS A 207 -5.22 13.42 -18.52
N TYR A 208 -6.45 13.81 -18.23
CA TYR A 208 -7.21 14.79 -19.02
C TYR A 208 -6.77 16.21 -18.66
N ASN A 209 -5.53 16.57 -19.01
CA ASN A 209 -4.98 17.87 -18.67
C ASN A 209 -4.24 18.48 -19.87
N ASP A 210 -4.54 19.76 -20.15
CA ASP A 210 -4.03 20.50 -21.31
C ASP A 210 -2.51 20.58 -21.39
N ILE A 211 -1.82 20.42 -20.26
CA ILE A 211 -0.36 20.52 -20.22
C ILE A 211 0.35 19.26 -20.70
N VAL A 212 -0.32 18.10 -20.77
CA VAL A 212 0.33 16.81 -21.14
C VAL A 212 0.95 16.91 -22.53
N PHE A 213 0.19 17.47 -23.47
CA PHE A 213 0.69 17.65 -24.86
C PHE A 213 1.95 18.51 -24.89
N ASP A 214 1.93 19.68 -24.27
CA ASP A 214 3.06 20.63 -24.31
C ASP A 214 4.29 20.04 -23.62
N LEU A 215 4.13 19.40 -22.48
CA LEU A 215 5.24 18.77 -21.75
C LEU A 215 5.86 17.60 -22.53
N LEU A 216 5.05 16.77 -23.17
CA LEU A 216 5.56 15.66 -24.00
C LEU A 216 6.20 16.14 -25.31
N PHE A 217 5.67 17.20 -25.92
CA PHE A 217 6.27 17.85 -27.07
C PHE A 217 7.66 18.40 -26.74
N ASP A 218 7.76 19.11 -25.61
CA ASP A 218 9.05 19.63 -25.13
C ASP A 218 10.03 18.51 -24.79
N LEU A 219 9.54 17.41 -24.20
CA LEU A 219 10.34 16.23 -23.89
C LEU A 219 10.96 15.60 -25.15
N LEU A 220 10.17 15.46 -26.22
CA LEU A 220 10.65 14.92 -27.50
C LEU A 220 11.71 15.81 -28.15
N ASN A 221 11.66 17.12 -27.91
CA ASN A 221 12.66 18.07 -28.41
C ASN A 221 13.97 18.03 -27.61
N ARG A 222 13.87 17.74 -26.28
CA ARG A 222 15.03 17.74 -25.39
C ARG A 222 15.78 16.40 -25.35
N LYS A 223 15.09 15.29 -25.46
CA LYS A 223 15.66 13.95 -25.29
C LYS A 223 15.48 13.07 -26.52
N LYS A 224 16.58 12.37 -26.90
CA LYS A 224 16.51 11.39 -27.99
C LYS A 224 15.99 10.06 -27.48
N TYR A 225 14.90 9.59 -28.08
CA TYR A 225 14.28 8.30 -27.79
C TYR A 225 14.39 7.35 -28.98
N SER A 226 14.29 6.04 -28.73
CA SER A 226 14.08 5.06 -29.80
C SER A 226 12.76 5.32 -30.52
N GLN A 227 12.66 4.93 -31.79
CA GLN A 227 11.45 5.15 -32.60
C GLN A 227 10.20 4.54 -31.91
N LYS A 228 10.35 3.40 -31.26
CA LYS A 228 9.25 2.75 -30.53
C LYS A 228 8.70 3.62 -29.38
N ILE A 229 9.58 4.24 -28.60
CA ILE A 229 9.16 5.12 -27.49
C ILE A 229 8.58 6.41 -28.05
N LYS A 230 9.19 7.00 -29.08
CA LYS A 230 8.64 8.18 -29.75
C LYS A 230 7.21 7.96 -30.23
N ASN A 231 6.95 6.83 -30.90
CA ASN A 231 5.62 6.52 -31.39
C ASN A 231 4.60 6.43 -30.24
N ARG A 232 4.97 5.84 -29.10
CA ARG A 232 4.08 5.77 -27.92
C ARG A 232 3.85 7.14 -27.29
N ILE A 233 4.86 8.00 -27.23
CA ILE A 233 4.68 9.38 -26.74
C ILE A 233 3.74 10.16 -27.68
N ILE A 234 3.91 10.03 -28.98
CA ILE A 234 3.04 10.67 -30.00
C ILE A 234 1.59 10.15 -29.85
N GLU A 235 1.40 8.85 -29.64
CA GLU A 235 0.08 8.25 -29.40
C GLU A 235 -0.62 8.88 -28.17
N VAL A 236 0.12 9.11 -27.07
CA VAL A 236 -0.42 9.82 -25.89
C VAL A 236 -0.80 11.26 -26.25
N MET A 237 0.03 11.96 -26.99
CA MET A 237 -0.23 13.34 -27.41
C MET A 237 -1.45 13.45 -28.36
N GLU A 238 -1.60 12.51 -29.31
CA GLU A 238 -2.71 12.47 -30.25
C GLU A 238 -4.04 12.16 -29.59
N SER A 239 -4.05 11.30 -28.56
CA SER A 239 -5.26 10.98 -27.82
C SER A 239 -5.82 12.20 -27.08
N ASP A 240 -4.94 12.98 -26.45
CA ASP A 240 -5.32 14.23 -25.78
C ASP A 240 -5.87 15.25 -26.79
N TYR A 241 -5.25 15.36 -27.98
CA TYR A 241 -5.69 16.27 -29.03
C TYR A 241 -7.05 15.89 -29.64
N SER A 242 -7.33 14.60 -29.83
CA SER A 242 -8.60 14.12 -30.38
C SER A 242 -9.78 14.36 -29.43
N LEU A 243 -9.55 14.29 -28.12
CA LEU A 243 -10.56 14.59 -27.09
C LEU A 243 -10.91 16.09 -27.04
N ARG A 244 -9.92 16.98 -27.30
CA ARG A 244 -10.13 18.44 -27.32
C ARG A 244 -10.96 18.90 -28.51
N LEU A 245 -10.77 18.29 -29.68
CA LEU A 245 -11.46 18.72 -30.89
C LEU A 245 -12.89 18.23 -31.01
N GLY A 246 -13.38 17.46 -30.02
CA GLY A 246 -14.72 16.86 -30.05
C GLY A 246 -14.89 16.15 -31.38
N ASN A 247 -14.74 14.84 -31.40
CA ASN A 247 -14.83 14.05 -32.62
C ASN A 247 -16.01 14.52 -33.51
N PRO A 248 -15.78 15.18 -34.67
CA PRO A 248 -16.89 15.72 -35.46
C PRO A 248 -17.70 14.63 -36.17
N PHE A 249 -17.47 13.34 -35.85
CA PHE A 249 -18.07 12.17 -36.47
C PHE A 249 -18.85 11.25 -35.52
N HIS A 250 -19.48 11.83 -34.48
CA HIS A 250 -20.54 11.15 -33.74
C HIS A 250 -21.80 11.96 -33.68
#